data_d9229085398e7031c6270c98da9e3e30
#
_entry.id   d9229085398e7031c6270c98da9e3e30
#
_cell.length_a   1.000
_cell.length_b   1.000
_cell.length_c   1.000
_cell.angle_alpha   90.00
_cell.angle_beta   90.00
_cell.angle_gamma   90.00
#
_symmetry.space_group_name_H-M   'P 1'
#
loop_
_entity.id
_entity.type
_entity.pdbx_description
1 polymer ?
#
loop_
_entity_poly.entity_id
_entity_poly.type
_entity_poly.pdbx_seq_one_letter_code
_entity_poly.pdbx_strand_id
1 'polypeptide(L)'
;MIQWLWYTSLRHMKRYIGIQYPIGLTGALILYILCVPAIGYTQSNALVADLSLSNISINTDFNGTSVLLFGSVSGEAGDDIIVVISGPNSEIITREKSKMTGIWVNSNSVKWKNAPSYYQIFTTRPLSQIATKSVLEELSVGAEFLDLRYDSEQALSPSSYLTWSKALHRNMQSASLWKINETSVQVMRGTLFRTQVSLPANITIGDYDVRIIHFRDGRFIAEDKTAIAVKKAGISAFIYKLAHEYSIFYGLFAVAFAVFTGWLAAAIFPKP
;
A
#
# COMPACT_ATOMS: atom_id res chain seq x y z
N MET A 1 -35.21 -18.06 -55.61
CA MET A 1 -34.80 -18.67 -56.87
C MET A 1 -33.35 -18.31 -57.22
N ILE A 2 -32.39 -18.51 -56.27
CA ILE A 2 -30.92 -18.33 -56.49
C ILE A 2 -30.22 -19.17 -55.37
N GLN A 3 -30.34 -20.52 -55.49
CA GLN A 3 -29.63 -21.40 -54.53
C GLN A 3 -29.22 -22.75 -55.15
N TRP A 4 -29.16 -22.85 -56.48
CA TRP A 4 -28.91 -24.10 -57.16
C TRP A 4 -27.69 -24.08 -58.11
N LEU A 5 -26.83 -23.08 -58.07
CA LEU A 5 -25.69 -22.94 -59.00
C LEU A 5 -24.31 -23.15 -58.37
N TRP A 6 -24.20 -23.47 -57.11
CA TRP A 6 -22.89 -23.64 -56.44
C TRP A 6 -22.51 -25.12 -56.17
N TYR A 7 -23.37 -26.06 -56.49
CA TYR A 7 -23.10 -27.50 -56.21
C TYR A 7 -22.53 -28.30 -57.34
N THR A 8 -22.42 -27.78 -58.55
CA THR A 8 -21.92 -28.50 -59.73
C THR A 8 -20.48 -28.18 -60.14
N SER A 9 -19.84 -27.16 -59.53
CA SER A 9 -18.47 -26.77 -59.91
C SER A 9 -17.34 -27.48 -59.15
N LEU A 10 -17.65 -28.22 -58.06
CA LEU A 10 -16.63 -28.87 -57.21
C LEU A 10 -16.35 -30.34 -57.57
N ARG A 11 -16.99 -30.88 -58.62
CA ARG A 11 -16.80 -32.28 -59.02
C ARG A 11 -15.76 -32.54 -60.12
N HIS A 12 -15.21 -31.50 -60.74
CA HIS A 12 -14.24 -31.64 -61.83
C HIS A 12 -12.81 -31.24 -61.49
N MET A 13 -12.49 -30.85 -60.27
CA MET A 13 -11.12 -30.43 -59.89
C MET A 13 -10.37 -31.47 -59.04
N LYS A 14 -10.79 -32.73 -59.05
CA LYS A 14 -10.12 -33.83 -58.32
C LYS A 14 -9.23 -34.73 -59.21
N ARG A 15 -8.73 -34.26 -60.34
CA ARG A 15 -8.02 -35.18 -61.25
C ARG A 15 -6.62 -34.78 -61.72
N TYR A 16 -5.99 -33.77 -61.05
CA TYR A 16 -4.58 -33.50 -61.35
C TYR A 16 -3.92 -32.88 -60.13
N ILE A 17 -3.42 -33.67 -59.24
CA ILE A 17 -2.17 -33.53 -58.50
C ILE A 17 -2.08 -34.79 -57.60
N GLY A 18 -1.48 -35.84 -58.17
CA GLY A 18 -1.07 -37.04 -57.41
C GLY A 18 0.23 -36.74 -56.67
N ILE A 19 0.16 -35.93 -55.58
CA ILE A 19 1.26 -35.84 -54.62
C ILE A 19 0.94 -36.84 -53.53
N GLN A 20 1.48 -38.06 -53.63
CA GLN A 20 1.54 -39.03 -52.56
C GLN A 20 2.54 -38.50 -51.53
N TYR A 21 2.06 -37.83 -50.51
CA TYR A 21 2.86 -37.59 -49.30
C TYR A 21 3.02 -38.93 -48.56
N PRO A 22 4.23 -39.40 -48.31
CA PRO A 22 4.41 -40.60 -47.49
C PRO A 22 3.85 -40.33 -46.09
N ILE A 23 2.80 -41.08 -45.74
CA ILE A 23 2.09 -40.98 -44.45
C ILE A 23 3.06 -41.07 -43.23
N GLY A 24 4.25 -41.61 -43.43
CA GLY A 24 5.32 -41.68 -42.41
C GLY A 24 5.96 -40.34 -42.02
N LEU A 25 6.05 -39.37 -42.96
CA LEU A 25 6.71 -38.09 -42.69
C LEU A 25 5.82 -37.13 -41.92
N THR A 26 4.50 -37.14 -42.14
CA THR A 26 3.54 -36.33 -41.41
C THR A 26 3.34 -36.83 -39.98
N GLY A 27 3.36 -38.16 -39.77
CA GLY A 27 3.32 -38.78 -38.45
C GLY A 27 4.56 -38.47 -37.61
N ALA A 28 5.74 -38.47 -38.20
CA ALA A 28 7.01 -38.13 -37.54
C ALA A 28 7.08 -36.66 -37.14
N LEU A 29 6.55 -35.75 -37.96
CA LEU A 29 6.53 -34.31 -37.64
C LEU A 29 5.57 -33.99 -36.49
N ILE A 30 4.39 -34.65 -36.46
CA ILE A 30 3.43 -34.50 -35.35
C ILE A 30 4.00 -35.07 -34.02
N LEU A 31 4.70 -36.21 -34.07
CA LEU A 31 5.34 -36.80 -32.90
C LEU A 31 6.48 -35.94 -32.36
N TYR A 32 7.23 -35.26 -33.24
CA TYR A 32 8.30 -34.36 -32.83
C TYR A 32 7.79 -33.10 -32.15
N ILE A 33 6.63 -32.56 -32.59
CA ILE A 33 5.99 -31.38 -31.96
C ILE A 33 5.43 -31.73 -30.57
N LEU A 34 4.97 -32.99 -30.33
CA LEU A 34 4.49 -33.43 -29.03
C LEU A 34 5.62 -33.73 -28.03
N CYS A 35 6.86 -33.90 -28.48
CA CYS A 35 8.03 -34.13 -27.63
C CYS A 35 8.83 -32.87 -27.25
N VAL A 36 8.38 -31.67 -27.62
CA VAL A 36 9.01 -30.44 -27.16
C VAL A 36 8.75 -30.35 -25.66
N PRO A 37 9.77 -30.47 -24.80
CA PRO A 37 9.55 -30.27 -23.37
C PRO A 37 9.00 -28.88 -23.18
N ALA A 38 7.82 -28.76 -22.58
CA ALA A 38 7.32 -27.50 -22.10
C ALA A 38 8.37 -26.97 -21.11
N ILE A 39 9.16 -26.00 -21.55
CA ILE A 39 10.04 -25.23 -20.65
C ILE A 39 9.08 -24.49 -19.72
N GLY A 40 8.75 -25.12 -18.60
CA GLY A 40 8.06 -24.49 -17.50
C GLY A 40 8.95 -23.35 -17.03
N TYR A 41 8.55 -22.11 -17.33
CA TYR A 41 9.10 -20.94 -16.65
C TYR A 41 8.67 -21.09 -15.18
N THR A 42 9.54 -21.65 -14.36
CA THR A 42 9.45 -21.53 -12.92
C THR A 42 9.65 -20.05 -12.65
N GLN A 43 8.56 -19.30 -12.39
CA GLN A 43 8.68 -18.02 -11.73
C GLN A 43 9.27 -18.32 -10.34
N SER A 44 10.58 -18.22 -10.23
CA SER A 44 11.20 -18.09 -8.92
C SER A 44 10.71 -16.74 -8.40
N ASN A 45 9.83 -16.74 -7.41
CA ASN A 45 9.52 -15.52 -6.66
C ASN A 45 10.85 -15.09 -6.02
N ALA A 46 11.55 -14.20 -6.71
CA ALA A 46 12.85 -13.70 -6.26
C ALA A 46 12.73 -12.92 -4.95
N LEU A 47 11.52 -12.53 -4.58
CA LEU A 47 11.19 -11.77 -3.39
C LEU A 47 9.85 -12.25 -2.84
N VAL A 48 9.80 -12.58 -1.56
CA VAL A 48 8.57 -12.88 -0.80
C VAL A 48 8.69 -12.22 0.56
N ALA A 49 7.66 -11.50 0.97
CA ALA A 49 7.63 -10.83 2.27
C ALA A 49 6.29 -11.00 2.98
N ASP A 50 6.33 -10.97 4.32
CA ASP A 50 5.15 -11.04 5.17
C ASP A 50 5.33 -10.18 6.42
N LEU A 51 4.22 -9.93 7.11
CA LEU A 51 4.13 -9.13 8.32
C LEU A 51 3.70 -9.99 9.51
N SER A 52 4.32 -9.78 10.66
CA SER A 52 3.89 -10.45 11.90
C SER A 52 2.47 -10.07 12.33
N LEU A 53 2.01 -8.88 11.93
CA LEU A 53 0.66 -8.36 12.18
C LEU A 53 0.20 -7.55 10.96
N SER A 54 -0.85 -7.99 10.30
CA SER A 54 -1.49 -7.28 9.19
C SER A 54 -2.68 -6.42 9.64
N ASN A 55 -3.19 -6.62 10.86
CA ASN A 55 -4.30 -5.87 11.42
C ASN A 55 -3.90 -5.25 12.76
N ILE A 56 -4.01 -3.93 12.88
CA ILE A 56 -3.71 -3.18 14.08
C ILE A 56 -4.98 -2.52 14.58
N SER A 57 -5.25 -2.71 15.86
CA SER A 57 -6.41 -2.16 16.53
C SER A 57 -6.03 -0.98 17.40
N ILE A 58 -6.60 0.21 17.13
CA ILE A 58 -6.42 1.41 17.93
C ILE A 58 -7.59 1.52 18.91
N ASN A 59 -7.29 1.47 20.19
CA ASN A 59 -8.20 1.76 21.29
C ASN A 59 -7.77 3.06 22.01
N THR A 60 -8.46 3.42 23.07
CA THR A 60 -8.17 4.62 23.90
C THR A 60 -6.79 4.59 24.56
N ASP A 61 -6.24 3.41 24.79
CA ASP A 61 -4.96 3.18 25.47
C ASP A 61 -3.80 2.90 24.48
N PHE A 62 -4.03 3.13 23.20
CA PHE A 62 -3.03 2.88 22.16
C PHE A 62 -1.86 3.86 22.28
N ASN A 63 -0.69 3.35 22.63
CA ASN A 63 0.55 4.10 22.78
C ASN A 63 1.55 3.86 21.64
N GLY A 64 1.08 3.30 20.52
CA GLY A 64 1.92 2.84 19.43
C GLY A 64 2.13 1.34 19.48
N THR A 65 2.65 0.79 18.40
CA THR A 65 3.00 -0.64 18.28
C THR A 65 4.17 -0.81 17.33
N SER A 66 4.76 -2.00 17.34
CA SER A 66 5.75 -2.36 16.35
C SER A 66 5.38 -3.66 15.65
N VAL A 67 5.59 -3.67 14.34
CA VAL A 67 5.33 -4.82 13.47
C VAL A 67 6.66 -5.32 12.92
N LEU A 68 6.89 -6.62 13.00
CA LEU A 68 8.03 -7.23 12.34
C LEU A 68 7.65 -7.53 10.89
N LEU A 69 8.40 -6.95 9.96
CA LEU A 69 8.38 -7.31 8.55
C LEU A 69 9.56 -8.24 8.28
N PHE A 70 9.31 -9.32 7.61
CA PHE A 70 10.32 -10.31 7.26
C PHE A 70 10.04 -10.91 5.88
N GLY A 71 11.06 -11.50 5.29
CA GLY A 71 10.91 -12.09 3.97
C GLY A 71 12.17 -12.78 3.50
N SER A 72 12.13 -13.24 2.26
CA SER A 72 13.28 -13.87 1.61
C SER A 72 13.54 -13.28 0.23
N VAL A 73 14.82 -13.24 -0.12
CA VAL A 73 15.33 -12.85 -1.44
C VAL A 73 16.14 -14.00 -2.03
N SER A 74 16.51 -13.89 -3.29
CA SER A 74 17.30 -14.90 -3.99
C SER A 74 18.67 -15.23 -3.37
N GLY A 75 19.18 -14.34 -2.49
CA GLY A 75 20.39 -14.61 -1.69
C GLY A 75 21.69 -14.51 -2.45
N GLU A 76 21.79 -13.60 -3.41
CA GLU A 76 23.01 -13.34 -4.13
C GLU A 76 23.79 -12.18 -3.50
N ALA A 77 25.10 -12.13 -3.78
CA ALA A 77 25.93 -11.01 -3.34
C ALA A 77 25.46 -9.70 -3.98
N GLY A 78 25.43 -8.62 -3.18
CA GLY A 78 24.96 -7.30 -3.66
C GLY A 78 23.45 -7.08 -3.56
N ASP A 79 22.70 -8.02 -2.97
CA ASP A 79 21.27 -7.86 -2.71
C ASP A 79 21.01 -6.80 -1.64
N ASP A 80 20.19 -5.80 -1.99
CA ASP A 80 19.72 -4.75 -1.10
C ASP A 80 18.20 -4.71 -1.07
N ILE A 81 17.66 -4.39 0.09
CA ILE A 81 16.21 -4.27 0.30
C ILE A 81 15.88 -2.85 0.74
N ILE A 82 14.87 -2.28 0.08
CA ILE A 82 14.20 -1.06 0.48
C ILE A 82 12.76 -1.40 0.82
N VAL A 83 12.32 -1.06 2.03
CA VAL A 83 10.92 -1.15 2.44
C VAL A 83 10.36 0.24 2.54
N VAL A 84 9.27 0.51 1.82
CA VAL A 84 8.54 1.78 1.86
C VAL A 84 7.16 1.52 2.45
N ILE A 85 6.81 2.25 3.50
CA ILE A 85 5.50 2.17 4.13
C ILE A 85 4.82 3.52 3.99
N SER A 86 3.66 3.53 3.34
CA SER A 86 2.86 4.72 3.10
C SER A 86 1.48 4.55 3.74
N GLY A 87 1.12 5.43 4.66
CA GLY A 87 -0.22 5.47 5.26
C GLY A 87 -1.24 6.10 4.33
N PRO A 88 -2.52 6.08 4.69
CA PRO A 88 -3.58 6.69 3.90
C PRO A 88 -3.32 8.17 3.68
N ASN A 89 -3.70 8.66 2.49
CA ASN A 89 -3.62 10.07 2.17
C ASN A 89 -4.55 10.87 3.09
N SER A 90 -4.06 11.98 3.58
CA SER A 90 -4.80 12.86 4.47
C SER A 90 -4.63 14.33 4.10
N GLU A 91 -5.58 15.14 4.52
CA GLU A 91 -5.44 16.58 4.43
C GLU A 91 -4.54 17.07 5.57
N ILE A 92 -3.42 17.70 5.22
CA ILE A 92 -2.46 18.24 6.20
C ILE A 92 -2.37 19.75 6.00
N ILE A 93 -2.50 20.51 7.10
CA ILE A 93 -2.38 21.97 7.06
C ILE A 93 -1.04 22.37 7.67
N THR A 94 -0.18 22.98 6.84
CA THR A 94 1.05 23.62 7.30
C THR A 94 0.77 25.09 7.54
N ARG A 95 1.15 25.59 8.75
CA ARG A 95 0.93 26.98 9.15
C ARG A 95 2.25 27.69 9.43
N GLU A 96 2.31 28.94 9.00
CA GLU A 96 3.42 29.84 9.33
C GLU A 96 3.03 30.67 10.55
N LYS A 97 3.97 30.79 11.50
CA LYS A 97 3.80 31.69 12.67
C LYS A 97 4.58 32.95 12.45
N SER A 98 3.93 34.09 12.61
CA SER A 98 4.57 35.40 12.64
C SER A 98 4.35 36.10 13.98
N LYS A 99 5.27 36.99 14.35
CA LYS A 99 5.15 37.76 15.58
C LYS A 99 4.46 39.07 15.27
N MET A 100 3.24 39.27 15.80
CA MET A 100 2.49 40.52 15.69
C MET A 100 2.29 41.08 17.10
N THR A 101 2.73 42.32 17.29
CA THR A 101 2.64 43.02 18.58
C THR A 101 3.10 42.22 19.81
N GLY A 102 4.18 41.42 19.61
CA GLY A 102 4.75 40.60 20.70
C GLY A 102 4.16 39.18 20.82
N ILE A 103 3.06 38.86 20.13
CA ILE A 103 2.36 37.57 20.23
C ILE A 103 2.61 36.78 18.92
N TRP A 104 2.80 35.46 19.06
CA TRP A 104 2.89 34.56 17.89
C TRP A 104 1.49 34.19 17.39
N VAL A 105 1.19 34.57 16.15
CA VAL A 105 -0.06 34.26 15.48
C VAL A 105 0.18 33.43 14.20
N ASN A 106 -0.78 32.64 13.79
CA ASN A 106 -0.74 31.96 12.50
C ASN A 106 -1.10 32.97 11.41
N SER A 107 -0.12 33.33 10.58
CA SER A 107 -0.27 34.34 9.52
C SER A 107 -0.72 33.75 8.19
N ASN A 108 -0.11 32.66 7.79
CA ASN A 108 -0.37 31.97 6.51
C ASN A 108 -0.52 30.47 6.73
N SER A 109 -1.22 29.82 5.81
CA SER A 109 -1.35 28.35 5.83
C SER A 109 -1.45 27.79 4.42
N VAL A 110 -0.96 26.58 4.23
CA VAL A 110 -1.14 25.78 3.01
C VAL A 110 -1.78 24.46 3.38
N LYS A 111 -2.84 24.12 2.65
CA LYS A 111 -3.57 22.88 2.79
C LYS A 111 -3.11 21.88 1.74
N TRP A 112 -2.54 20.77 2.17
CA TRP A 112 -2.12 19.65 1.32
C TRP A 112 -3.21 18.61 1.24
N LYS A 113 -3.60 18.18 0.02
CA LYS A 113 -4.77 17.32 -0.18
C LYS A 113 -4.47 15.83 -0.20
N ASN A 114 -3.26 15.43 -0.58
CA ASN A 114 -2.87 14.04 -0.81
C ASN A 114 -1.52 13.67 -0.18
N ALA A 115 -1.19 14.30 0.95
CA ALA A 115 0.01 13.93 1.68
C ALA A 115 -0.25 12.61 2.45
N PRO A 116 0.64 11.61 2.36
CA PRO A 116 0.50 10.41 3.17
C PRO A 116 0.60 10.76 4.66
N SER A 117 -0.34 10.25 5.45
CA SER A 117 -0.38 10.48 6.91
C SER A 117 0.84 9.89 7.63
N TYR A 118 1.48 8.91 7.01
CA TYR A 118 2.68 8.24 7.49
C TYR A 118 3.52 7.85 6.28
N TYR A 119 4.84 8.06 6.34
CA TYR A 119 5.76 7.67 5.28
C TYR A 119 7.12 7.31 5.86
N GLN A 120 7.46 6.04 5.86
CA GLN A 120 8.76 5.60 6.36
C GLN A 120 9.45 4.66 5.37
N ILE A 121 10.75 4.85 5.26
CA ILE A 121 11.63 4.03 4.44
C ILE A 121 12.62 3.32 5.35
N PHE A 122 12.82 2.03 5.11
CA PHE A 122 13.77 1.18 5.81
C PHE A 122 14.70 0.56 4.77
N THR A 123 16.00 0.56 5.01
CA THR A 123 16.99 0.13 4.02
C THR A 123 18.05 -0.76 4.63
N THR A 124 18.68 -1.59 3.81
CA THR A 124 19.87 -2.39 4.18
C THR A 124 21.12 -1.54 4.29
N ARG A 125 21.27 -0.54 3.41
CA ARG A 125 22.39 0.42 3.36
C ARG A 125 21.83 1.83 3.12
N PRO A 126 22.63 2.90 3.22
CA PRO A 126 22.21 4.23 2.83
C PRO A 126 21.61 4.24 1.43
N LEU A 127 20.47 4.93 1.23
CA LEU A 127 19.74 4.99 -0.05
C LEU A 127 20.64 5.36 -1.23
N SER A 128 21.56 6.31 -1.03
CA SER A 128 22.50 6.75 -2.05
C SER A 128 23.51 5.68 -2.51
N GLN A 129 23.70 4.62 -1.71
CA GLN A 129 24.55 3.49 -2.04
C GLN A 129 23.78 2.34 -2.69
N ILE A 130 22.45 2.31 -2.53
CA ILE A 130 21.59 1.26 -3.11
C ILE A 130 21.21 1.60 -4.54
N ALA A 131 20.76 2.85 -4.79
CA ALA A 131 20.31 3.26 -6.11
C ALA A 131 20.60 4.73 -6.40
N THR A 132 20.65 5.07 -7.70
CA THR A 132 20.78 6.46 -8.13
C THR A 132 19.50 7.24 -7.88
N LYS A 133 19.62 8.56 -7.77
CA LYS A 133 18.47 9.44 -7.56
C LYS A 133 17.40 9.27 -8.63
N SER A 134 17.78 9.08 -9.90
CA SER A 134 16.86 8.89 -11.01
C SER A 134 16.02 7.61 -10.86
N VAL A 135 16.62 6.50 -10.39
CA VAL A 135 15.90 5.25 -10.14
C VAL A 135 14.97 5.37 -8.94
N LEU A 136 15.39 6.07 -7.88
CA LEU A 136 14.55 6.32 -6.72
C LEU A 136 13.35 7.21 -7.07
N GLU A 137 13.54 8.21 -7.94
CA GLU A 137 12.46 9.06 -8.47
C GLU A 137 11.46 8.27 -9.31
N GLU A 138 11.93 7.42 -10.23
CA GLU A 138 11.09 6.53 -11.04
C GLU A 138 10.23 5.61 -10.18
N LEU A 139 10.81 5.06 -9.12
CA LEU A 139 10.11 4.19 -8.17
C LEU A 139 9.34 4.95 -7.09
N SER A 140 9.38 6.29 -7.10
CA SER A 140 8.78 7.16 -6.07
C SER A 140 9.23 6.77 -4.65
N VAL A 141 10.53 6.52 -4.47
CA VAL A 141 11.15 6.19 -3.19
C VAL A 141 11.89 7.41 -2.66
N GLY A 142 11.29 8.09 -1.70
CA GLY A 142 11.79 9.34 -1.10
C GLY A 142 10.65 10.29 -0.83
N ALA A 143 10.68 10.98 0.30
CA ALA A 143 9.63 11.94 0.62
C ALA A 143 9.64 13.15 -0.34
N GLU A 144 10.79 13.45 -0.96
CA GLU A 144 10.96 14.48 -1.97
C GLU A 144 10.29 14.15 -3.32
N PHE A 145 9.99 12.86 -3.58
CA PHE A 145 9.34 12.39 -4.80
C PHE A 145 7.83 12.16 -4.63
N LEU A 146 7.28 12.50 -3.47
CA LEU A 146 5.84 12.44 -3.24
C LEU A 146 5.13 13.50 -4.09
N ASP A 147 4.05 13.10 -4.80
CA ASP A 147 3.19 14.01 -5.56
C ASP A 147 2.30 14.80 -4.59
N LEU A 148 2.87 15.82 -3.95
CA LEU A 148 2.17 16.66 -2.99
C LEU A 148 1.32 17.71 -3.72
N ARG A 149 0.01 17.61 -3.58
CA ARG A 149 -0.96 18.58 -4.13
C ARG A 149 -1.48 19.49 -3.03
N TYR A 150 -1.51 20.77 -3.31
CA TYR A 150 -2.11 21.77 -2.42
C TYR A 150 -3.44 22.28 -2.97
N ASP A 151 -4.20 22.99 -2.13
CA ASP A 151 -5.47 23.56 -2.56
C ASP A 151 -5.26 24.67 -3.60
N SER A 152 -5.88 24.53 -4.77
CA SER A 152 -5.70 25.41 -5.92
C SER A 152 -6.22 26.84 -5.72
N GLU A 153 -6.99 27.09 -4.66
CA GLU A 153 -7.40 28.46 -4.29
C GLU A 153 -6.22 29.34 -3.87
N GLN A 154 -5.08 28.72 -3.53
CA GLN A 154 -3.84 29.39 -3.18
C GLN A 154 -2.84 29.24 -4.33
N ALA A 155 -2.74 30.25 -5.20
CA ALA A 155 -1.70 30.28 -6.24
C ALA A 155 -0.31 30.46 -5.58
N LEU A 156 0.41 29.35 -5.37
CA LEU A 156 1.79 29.39 -4.87
C LEU A 156 2.77 29.57 -6.03
N SER A 157 3.72 30.50 -5.87
CA SER A 157 4.88 30.53 -6.76
C SER A 157 5.75 29.28 -6.56
N PRO A 158 6.57 28.88 -7.55
CA PRO A 158 7.46 27.72 -7.40
C PRO A 158 8.38 27.81 -6.18
N SER A 159 8.90 29.00 -5.87
CA SER A 159 9.75 29.23 -4.69
C SER A 159 8.96 29.10 -3.38
N SER A 160 7.73 29.58 -3.34
CA SER A 160 6.83 29.43 -2.19
C SER A 160 6.47 27.97 -1.99
N TYR A 161 6.15 27.24 -3.06
CA TYR A 161 5.87 25.79 -2.99
C TYR A 161 7.05 25.04 -2.34
N LEU A 162 8.28 25.27 -2.78
CA LEU A 162 9.47 24.65 -2.19
C LEU A 162 9.63 24.97 -0.69
N THR A 163 9.34 26.19 -0.29
CA THR A 163 9.41 26.60 1.12
C THR A 163 8.36 25.88 1.96
N TRP A 164 7.14 25.83 1.48
CA TRP A 164 6.02 25.17 2.17
C TRP A 164 6.16 23.64 2.21
N SER A 165 6.63 23.01 1.13
CA SER A 165 6.89 21.56 1.10
C SER A 165 8.01 21.18 2.08
N LYS A 166 9.10 21.96 2.16
CA LYS A 166 10.15 21.76 3.17
C LYS A 166 9.61 21.91 4.60
N ALA A 167 8.70 22.86 4.83
CA ALA A 167 8.06 23.02 6.14
C ALA A 167 7.16 21.82 6.49
N LEU A 168 6.40 21.31 5.51
CA LEU A 168 5.63 20.07 5.69
C LEU A 168 6.55 18.90 6.06
N HIS A 169 7.61 18.65 5.30
CA HIS A 169 8.57 17.57 5.57
C HIS A 169 9.13 17.68 6.99
N ARG A 170 9.60 18.86 7.39
CA ARG A 170 10.12 19.08 8.73
C ARG A 170 9.08 18.79 9.82
N ASN A 171 7.83 19.20 9.64
CA ASN A 171 6.76 18.97 10.61
C ASN A 171 6.44 17.47 10.72
N MET A 172 6.36 16.77 9.59
CA MET A 172 6.08 15.32 9.57
C MET A 172 7.24 14.52 10.17
N GLN A 173 8.50 14.94 9.94
CA GLN A 173 9.67 14.34 10.57
C GLN A 173 9.69 14.58 12.09
N SER A 174 9.37 15.81 12.54
CA SER A 174 9.30 16.13 13.97
C SER A 174 8.20 15.33 14.70
N ALA A 175 7.11 14.99 13.99
CA ALA A 175 6.06 14.13 14.48
C ALA A 175 6.39 12.63 14.42
N SER A 176 7.58 12.25 13.92
CA SER A 176 8.01 10.85 13.67
C SER A 176 7.12 10.10 12.67
N LEU A 177 6.35 10.82 11.86
CA LEU A 177 5.45 10.25 10.85
C LEU A 177 6.18 10.01 9.52
N TRP A 178 7.13 10.88 9.14
CA TRP A 178 7.97 10.71 7.97
C TRP A 178 9.42 10.52 8.39
N LYS A 179 10.03 9.40 7.98
CA LYS A 179 11.40 9.07 8.38
C LYS A 179 12.09 8.13 7.39
N ILE A 180 13.39 8.31 7.21
CA ILE A 180 14.25 7.34 6.55
C ILE A 180 15.06 6.63 7.64
N ASN A 181 14.89 5.33 7.74
CA ASN A 181 15.59 4.47 8.69
C ASN A 181 16.66 3.67 7.92
N GLU A 182 17.78 4.30 7.68
CA GLU A 182 18.89 3.66 6.98
C GLU A 182 19.50 2.55 7.81
N THR A 183 19.97 1.51 7.12
CA THR A 183 20.66 0.35 7.74
C THR A 183 19.81 -0.37 8.80
N SER A 184 18.49 -0.28 8.67
CA SER A 184 17.53 -0.88 9.63
C SER A 184 17.00 -2.24 9.18
N VAL A 185 17.16 -2.57 7.90
CA VAL A 185 16.84 -3.90 7.37
C VAL A 185 18.05 -4.80 7.56
N GLN A 186 17.86 -5.87 8.32
CA GLN A 186 18.91 -6.87 8.59
C GLN A 186 18.74 -8.04 7.63
N VAL A 187 19.78 -8.35 6.88
CA VAL A 187 19.82 -9.54 6.03
C VAL A 187 20.60 -10.65 6.75
N MET A 188 19.98 -11.81 6.90
CA MET A 188 20.54 -12.97 7.59
C MET A 188 20.84 -14.07 6.58
N ARG A 189 22.06 -14.61 6.64
CA ARG A 189 22.52 -15.70 5.76
C ARG A 189 22.33 -15.42 4.26
N GLY A 190 22.31 -14.14 3.88
CA GLY A 190 22.15 -13.70 2.50
C GLY A 190 20.73 -13.85 1.90
N THR A 191 19.83 -14.58 2.53
CA THR A 191 18.52 -14.92 1.96
C THR A 191 17.33 -14.34 2.74
N LEU A 192 17.42 -14.26 4.05
CA LEU A 192 16.34 -13.79 4.90
C LEU A 192 16.58 -12.34 5.30
N PHE A 193 15.58 -11.49 5.16
CA PHE A 193 15.62 -10.14 5.69
C PHE A 193 14.53 -9.91 6.72
N ARG A 194 14.79 -8.98 7.62
CA ARG A 194 13.82 -8.52 8.61
C ARG A 194 14.04 -7.06 8.96
N THR A 195 12.98 -6.37 9.29
CA THR A 195 13.02 -5.03 9.87
C THR A 195 11.86 -4.83 10.83
N GLN A 196 12.05 -3.97 11.83
CA GLN A 196 11.02 -3.62 12.80
C GLN A 196 10.43 -2.27 12.44
N VAL A 197 9.15 -2.25 12.15
CA VAL A 197 8.37 -1.07 11.79
C VAL A 197 7.70 -0.55 13.05
N SER A 198 8.04 0.67 13.47
CA SER A 198 7.42 1.31 14.62
C SER A 198 6.31 2.24 14.17
N LEU A 199 5.10 1.97 14.63
CA LEU A 199 3.92 2.79 14.38
C LEU A 199 3.63 3.61 15.66
N PRO A 200 3.78 4.94 15.63
CA PRO A 200 3.60 5.78 16.81
C PRO A 200 2.12 5.91 17.20
N ALA A 201 1.85 6.47 18.39
CA ALA A 201 0.49 6.62 18.92
C ALA A 201 -0.42 7.52 18.07
N ASN A 202 0.17 8.44 17.30
CA ASN A 202 -0.55 9.43 16.47
C ASN A 202 -0.78 8.98 15.02
N ILE A 203 -0.78 7.68 14.75
CA ILE A 203 -1.06 7.15 13.41
C ILE A 203 -2.54 7.32 13.03
N THR A 204 -2.79 7.50 11.75
CA THR A 204 -4.14 7.64 11.20
C THR A 204 -4.76 6.26 10.92
N ILE A 205 -6.07 6.15 11.11
CA ILE A 205 -6.82 4.94 10.74
C ILE A 205 -6.90 4.82 9.22
N GLY A 206 -6.77 3.60 8.72
CA GLY A 206 -6.83 3.29 7.29
C GLY A 206 -5.84 2.18 6.90
N ASP A 207 -5.73 1.95 5.62
CA ASP A 207 -4.83 0.95 5.07
C ASP A 207 -3.48 1.59 4.76
N TYR A 208 -2.41 0.91 5.16
CA TYR A 208 -1.02 1.28 4.95
C TYR A 208 -0.43 0.37 3.91
N ASP A 209 -0.01 0.95 2.80
CA ASP A 209 0.68 0.22 1.73
C ASP A 209 2.12 -0.04 2.15
N VAL A 210 2.55 -1.28 2.05
CA VAL A 210 3.91 -1.73 2.32
C VAL A 210 4.49 -2.27 1.03
N ARG A 211 5.49 -1.58 0.50
CA ARG A 211 6.23 -1.95 -0.70
C ARG A 211 7.60 -2.44 -0.30
N ILE A 212 7.96 -3.62 -0.74
CA ILE A 212 9.28 -4.20 -0.54
C ILE A 212 9.97 -4.26 -1.89
N ILE A 213 11.06 -3.57 -2.03
CA ILE A 213 11.77 -3.39 -3.29
C ILE A 213 13.14 -4.04 -3.16
N HIS A 214 13.44 -4.96 -4.05
CA HIS A 214 14.70 -5.67 -4.14
C HIS A 214 15.58 -5.03 -5.21
N PHE A 215 16.78 -4.68 -4.80
CA PHE A 215 17.86 -4.19 -5.66
C PHE A 215 19.03 -5.16 -5.66
N ARG A 216 19.78 -5.19 -6.76
CA ARG A 216 21.06 -5.87 -6.87
C ARG A 216 22.01 -5.00 -7.67
N ASP A 217 23.16 -4.68 -7.08
CA ASP A 217 24.20 -3.83 -7.71
C ASP A 217 23.62 -2.53 -8.32
N GLY A 218 22.71 -1.88 -7.60
CA GLY A 218 22.07 -0.64 -8.03
C GLY A 218 20.94 -0.78 -9.04
N ARG A 219 20.54 -2.01 -9.41
CA ARG A 219 19.47 -2.30 -10.36
C ARG A 219 18.23 -2.82 -9.65
N PHE A 220 17.07 -2.33 -10.06
CA PHE A 220 15.79 -2.88 -9.64
C PHE A 220 15.62 -4.33 -10.14
N ILE A 221 15.28 -5.24 -9.26
CA ILE A 221 15.06 -6.66 -9.57
C ILE A 221 13.60 -7.05 -9.45
N ALA A 222 12.97 -6.75 -8.31
CA ALA A 222 11.60 -7.14 -8.02
C ALA A 222 10.95 -6.21 -6.99
N GLU A 223 9.64 -6.19 -6.97
CA GLU A 223 8.82 -5.52 -5.95
C GLU A 223 7.75 -6.48 -5.46
N ASP A 224 7.54 -6.53 -4.16
CA ASP A 224 6.41 -7.20 -3.51
C ASP A 224 5.61 -6.18 -2.71
N LYS A 225 4.29 -6.42 -2.57
CA LYS A 225 3.37 -5.50 -1.91
C LYS A 225 2.52 -6.24 -0.89
N THR A 226 2.43 -5.66 0.28
CA THR A 226 1.53 -6.10 1.34
C THR A 226 0.89 -4.88 2.00
N ALA A 227 -0.04 -5.08 2.92
CA ALA A 227 -0.75 -3.98 3.57
C ALA A 227 -0.92 -4.22 5.07
N ILE A 228 -0.94 -3.11 5.82
CA ILE A 228 -1.28 -3.12 7.24
C ILE A 228 -2.60 -2.36 7.39
N ALA A 229 -3.65 -3.03 7.88
CA ALA A 229 -4.93 -2.42 8.15
C ALA A 229 -4.98 -1.89 9.59
N VAL A 230 -5.09 -0.58 9.73
CA VAL A 230 -5.22 0.10 11.02
C VAL A 230 -6.68 0.48 11.25
N LYS A 231 -7.32 -0.10 12.27
CA LYS A 231 -8.77 0.06 12.54
C LYS A 231 -9.02 0.48 13.97
N LYS A 232 -10.12 1.19 14.20
CA LYS A 232 -10.61 1.41 15.58
C LYS A 232 -11.07 0.10 16.19
N ALA A 233 -10.69 -0.13 17.43
CA ALA A 233 -11.18 -1.24 18.25
C ALA A 233 -11.70 -0.74 19.58
N GLY A 234 -12.43 -1.61 20.27
CA GLY A 234 -12.97 -1.36 21.61
C GLY A 234 -14.49 -1.13 21.63
N ILE A 235 -15.00 -0.81 22.81
CA ILE A 235 -16.43 -0.62 23.08
C ILE A 235 -17.04 0.45 22.18
N SER A 236 -16.30 1.53 21.90
CA SER A 236 -16.75 2.62 21.00
C SER A 236 -17.00 2.14 19.56
N ALA A 237 -16.15 1.25 19.05
CA ALA A 237 -16.35 0.67 17.71
C ALA A 237 -17.56 -0.29 17.69
N PHE A 238 -17.75 -1.06 18.76
CA PHE A 238 -18.91 -1.94 18.90
C PHE A 238 -20.21 -1.13 18.97
N ILE A 239 -20.26 -0.08 19.81
CA ILE A 239 -21.44 0.80 19.92
C ILE A 239 -21.71 1.50 18.58
N TYR A 240 -20.67 2.00 17.90
CA TYR A 240 -20.81 2.63 16.58
C TYR A 240 -21.41 1.65 15.57
N LYS A 241 -20.89 0.43 15.50
CA LYS A 241 -21.40 -0.62 14.63
C LYS A 241 -22.84 -0.96 14.94
N LEU A 242 -23.17 -1.14 16.23
CA LEU A 242 -24.52 -1.43 16.69
C LEU A 242 -25.50 -0.30 16.32
N ALA A 243 -25.09 0.95 16.47
CA ALA A 243 -25.92 2.12 16.16
C ALA A 243 -26.17 2.30 14.66
N HIS A 244 -25.22 1.90 13.78
CA HIS A 244 -25.32 2.12 12.33
C HIS A 244 -25.84 0.89 11.56
N GLU A 245 -25.39 -0.31 11.92
CA GLU A 245 -25.82 -1.54 11.24
C GLU A 245 -27.12 -2.09 11.81
N TYR A 246 -27.36 -1.88 13.13
CA TYR A 246 -28.53 -2.39 13.85
C TYR A 246 -29.29 -1.27 14.56
N SER A 247 -29.50 -0.14 13.86
CA SER A 247 -30.05 1.10 14.43
C SER A 247 -31.41 0.91 15.12
N ILE A 248 -32.29 0.04 14.61
CA ILE A 248 -33.60 -0.25 15.20
C ILE A 248 -33.43 -0.95 16.56
N PHE A 249 -32.55 -1.97 16.63
CA PHE A 249 -32.29 -2.68 17.88
C PHE A 249 -31.59 -1.79 18.91
N TYR A 250 -30.66 -0.95 18.47
CA TYR A 250 -29.99 0.04 19.32
C TYR A 250 -30.98 1.04 19.89
N GLY A 251 -31.88 1.58 19.08
CA GLY A 251 -32.91 2.52 19.53
C GLY A 251 -33.88 1.87 20.53
N LEU A 252 -34.36 0.65 20.24
CA LEU A 252 -35.24 -0.09 21.15
C LEU A 252 -34.58 -0.38 22.49
N PHE A 253 -33.31 -0.82 22.47
CA PHE A 253 -32.52 -1.05 23.67
C PHE A 253 -32.32 0.22 24.48
N ALA A 254 -32.02 1.35 23.84
CA ALA A 254 -31.82 2.64 24.52
C ALA A 254 -33.10 3.09 25.22
N VAL A 255 -34.28 2.96 24.57
CA VAL A 255 -35.58 3.29 25.17
C VAL A 255 -35.88 2.35 26.33
N ALA A 256 -35.72 1.05 26.19
CA ALA A 256 -35.93 0.07 27.23
C ALA A 256 -35.03 0.34 28.45
N PHE A 257 -33.76 0.65 28.19
CA PHE A 257 -32.79 0.99 29.25
C PHE A 257 -33.17 2.28 29.97
N ALA A 258 -33.61 3.33 29.26
CA ALA A 258 -34.08 4.58 29.85
C ALA A 258 -35.31 4.39 30.74
N VAL A 259 -36.30 3.59 30.28
CA VAL A 259 -37.48 3.25 31.07
C VAL A 259 -37.10 2.45 32.31
N PHE A 260 -36.24 1.46 32.19
CA PHE A 260 -35.76 0.64 33.33
C PHE A 260 -35.01 1.48 34.34
N THR A 261 -34.10 2.35 33.94
CA THR A 261 -33.33 3.21 34.84
C THR A 261 -34.24 4.26 35.54
N GLY A 262 -35.22 4.80 34.80
CA GLY A 262 -36.22 5.70 35.36
C GLY A 262 -37.10 5.02 36.42
N TRP A 263 -37.57 3.78 36.13
CA TRP A 263 -38.32 2.97 37.10
C TRP A 263 -37.47 2.62 38.33
N LEU A 264 -36.22 2.21 38.12
CA LEU A 264 -35.29 1.90 39.21
C LEU A 264 -35.04 3.12 40.12
N ALA A 265 -34.82 4.30 39.52
CA ALA A 265 -34.64 5.54 40.25
C ALA A 265 -35.90 5.88 41.08
N ALA A 266 -37.10 5.72 40.52
CA ALA A 266 -38.35 5.94 41.27
C ALA A 266 -38.57 4.94 42.43
N ALA A 267 -38.06 3.69 42.29
CA ALA A 267 -38.12 2.69 43.34
C ALA A 267 -37.12 2.95 44.49
N ILE A 268 -35.94 3.46 44.15
CA ILE A 268 -34.87 3.74 45.15
C ILE A 268 -35.11 5.06 45.88
N PHE A 269 -35.65 6.07 45.20
CA PHE A 269 -35.96 7.37 45.76
C PHE A 269 -37.46 7.59 45.90
N PRO A 270 -38.14 6.94 46.87
CA PRO A 270 -39.56 7.19 47.11
C PRO A 270 -39.76 8.67 47.52
N LYS A 271 -40.79 9.29 46.95
CA LYS A 271 -41.14 10.67 47.30
C LYS A 271 -41.41 10.75 48.78
N PRO A 272 -40.93 11.85 49.46
CA PRO A 272 -41.26 12.14 50.86
C PRO A 272 -42.75 12.37 51.09
#